data_4d3f25ca9c80aeae9cc1325a03c24173
#
_entry.id   4d3f25ca9c80aeae9cc1325a03c24173
#
_cell.length_a   1.000
_cell.length_b   1.000
_cell.length_c   1.000
_cell.angle_alpha   90.00
_cell.angle_beta   90.00
_cell.angle_gamma   90.00
#
_symmetry.space_group_name_H-M   'P 1'
#
loop_
_entity.id
_entity.type
_entity.pdbx_description
1 polymer ?
#
loop_
_entity_poly.entity_id
_entity_poly.type
_entity_poly.pdbx_seq_one_letter_code
_entity_poly.pdbx_strand_id
1 'polypeptide(L)'
;MITLERDATRAIGIRPAVSAVIFDRRGHLLLQQRSDGGQWGLPGGSVEIGESVRDAVTREVREETGLIVAVRRLVGVYSMPSLQLVCYPDGNVWHHVSVSFECAVRGGSLTTCDETLALEYFPLQRLPPTLLNHHRVRIRDASSRKVAPFIR
;
A
#
# COMPACT_ATOMS: atom_id res chain seq x y z
N MET A 1 -14.78 4.15 6.39
CA MET A 1 -13.95 2.91 6.45
C MET A 1 -13.86 2.30 5.07
N ILE A 2 -12.67 1.92 4.63
CA ILE A 2 -12.45 1.20 3.37
C ILE A 2 -12.84 -0.27 3.57
N THR A 3 -13.64 -0.82 2.64
CA THR A 3 -14.08 -2.22 2.65
C THR A 3 -13.84 -2.87 1.29
N LEU A 4 -13.89 -4.21 1.26
CA LEU A 4 -13.86 -4.95 0.00
C LEU A 4 -15.28 -5.18 -0.51
N GLU A 5 -15.49 -4.95 -1.80
CA GLU A 5 -16.71 -5.25 -2.54
C GLU A 5 -16.60 -6.64 -3.19
N ARG A 6 -17.71 -7.31 -3.41
CA ARG A 6 -17.76 -8.62 -4.09
C ARG A 6 -18.39 -8.55 -5.47
N ASP A 7 -19.21 -7.53 -5.69
CA ASP A 7 -19.90 -7.34 -6.96
C ASP A 7 -19.07 -6.40 -7.88
N ALA A 8 -18.42 -7.01 -8.85
CA ALA A 8 -17.59 -6.27 -9.80
C ALA A 8 -18.38 -5.28 -10.69
N THR A 9 -19.70 -5.49 -10.83
CA THR A 9 -20.54 -4.57 -11.63
C THR A 9 -20.72 -3.20 -10.98
N ARG A 10 -20.41 -3.10 -9.67
CA ARG A 10 -20.42 -1.82 -8.94
C ARG A 10 -19.17 -0.98 -9.16
N ALA A 11 -18.11 -1.56 -9.72
CA ALA A 11 -16.89 -0.81 -9.98
C ALA A 11 -17.12 0.24 -11.07
N ILE A 12 -16.78 1.49 -10.75
CA ILE A 12 -16.91 2.63 -11.67
C ILE A 12 -15.72 2.76 -12.62
N GLY A 13 -14.67 1.94 -12.42
CA GLY A 13 -13.50 1.89 -13.29
C GLY A 13 -12.36 1.09 -12.70
N ILE A 14 -11.28 0.99 -13.49
CA ILE A 14 -10.01 0.40 -13.06
C ILE A 14 -9.09 1.53 -12.61
N ARG A 15 -8.44 1.35 -11.45
CA ARG A 15 -7.51 2.32 -10.89
C ARG A 15 -6.12 1.69 -10.75
N PRO A 16 -5.13 2.11 -11.55
CA PRO A 16 -3.74 1.76 -11.31
C PRO A 16 -3.28 2.32 -9.96
N ALA A 17 -2.64 1.49 -9.15
CA ALA A 17 -2.19 1.87 -7.82
C ALA A 17 -0.83 1.26 -7.48
N VAL A 18 -0.14 1.86 -6.52
CA VAL A 18 1.14 1.39 -6.01
C VAL A 18 1.11 1.27 -4.49
N SER A 19 1.96 0.41 -3.94
CA SER A 19 2.22 0.36 -2.50
C SER A 19 3.67 0.03 -2.19
N ALA A 20 4.18 0.55 -1.08
CA ALA A 20 5.53 0.32 -0.61
C ALA A 20 5.54 -0.57 0.62
N VAL A 21 6.34 -1.63 0.58
CA VAL A 21 6.71 -2.44 1.74
C VAL A 21 8.07 -1.95 2.22
N ILE A 22 8.13 -1.37 3.40
CA ILE A 22 9.32 -0.75 3.96
C ILE A 22 9.62 -1.41 5.31
N PHE A 23 10.77 -2.08 5.41
CA PHE A 23 11.24 -2.67 6.65
C PHE A 23 12.34 -1.83 7.29
N ASP A 24 12.34 -1.72 8.61
CA ASP A 24 13.45 -1.20 9.38
C ASP A 24 14.56 -2.26 9.54
N ARG A 25 15.66 -1.90 10.23
CA ARG A 25 16.80 -2.80 10.49
C ARG A 25 16.44 -4.00 11.37
N ARG A 26 15.33 -3.95 12.10
CA ARG A 26 14.82 -5.05 12.94
C ARG A 26 13.84 -5.95 12.18
N GLY A 27 13.51 -5.60 10.93
CA GLY A 27 12.49 -6.29 10.13
C GLY A 27 11.06 -5.91 10.50
N HIS A 28 10.85 -4.78 11.18
CA HIS A 28 9.52 -4.23 11.44
C HIS A 28 9.02 -3.50 10.20
N LEU A 29 7.74 -3.64 9.93
CA LEU A 29 7.06 -3.09 8.78
C LEU A 29 6.49 -1.71 9.07
N LEU A 30 6.80 -0.72 8.24
CA LEU A 30 6.16 0.59 8.30
C LEU A 30 4.73 0.51 7.80
N LEU A 31 3.81 1.01 8.62
CA LEU A 31 2.42 1.24 8.25
C LEU A 31 2.03 2.68 8.54
N GLN A 32 1.05 3.17 7.79
CA GLN A 32 0.37 4.43 8.04
C GLN A 32 -1.05 4.19 8.54
N GLN A 33 -1.52 5.03 9.43
CA GLN A 33 -2.92 5.09 9.81
C GLN A 33 -3.62 6.17 8.96
N ARG A 34 -4.58 5.74 8.15
CA ARG A 34 -5.29 6.61 7.20
C ARG A 34 -6.29 7.51 7.89
N SER A 35 -6.38 8.77 7.48
CA SER A 35 -7.36 9.74 8.01
C SER A 35 -8.80 9.45 7.56
N ASP A 36 -8.98 8.79 6.40
CA ASP A 36 -10.29 8.51 5.81
C ASP A 36 -11.07 7.35 6.46
N GLY A 37 -10.59 6.79 7.56
CA GLY A 37 -11.29 5.69 8.25
C GLY A 37 -10.52 5.10 9.41
N GLY A 38 -9.34 5.63 9.73
CA GLY A 38 -8.51 5.17 10.85
C GLY A 38 -7.89 3.79 10.68
N GLN A 39 -8.02 3.19 9.50
CA GLN A 39 -7.43 1.89 9.18
C GLN A 39 -5.94 2.01 8.87
N TRP A 40 -5.19 0.97 9.23
CA TRP A 40 -3.78 0.88 8.90
C TRP A 40 -3.56 0.30 7.51
N GLY A 41 -2.56 0.79 6.80
CA GLY A 41 -2.18 0.32 5.47
C GLY A 41 -0.71 0.53 5.15
N LEU A 42 -0.28 -0.06 4.06
CA LEU A 42 1.01 0.26 3.45
C LEU A 42 0.94 1.67 2.86
N PRO A 43 2.03 2.46 2.93
CA PRO A 43 2.13 3.68 2.15
C PRO A 43 1.93 3.42 0.66
N GLY A 44 1.22 4.31 -0.03
CA GLY A 44 0.95 4.21 -1.45
C GLY A 44 -0.41 4.75 -1.84
N GLY A 45 -0.62 4.91 -3.14
CA GLY A 45 -1.82 5.48 -3.70
C GLY A 45 -1.96 5.25 -5.19
N SER A 46 -2.61 6.18 -5.87
CA SER A 46 -2.89 6.06 -7.31
C SER A 46 -1.68 6.49 -8.15
N VAL A 47 -1.54 5.85 -9.31
CA VAL A 47 -0.61 6.31 -10.33
C VAL A 47 -1.23 7.49 -11.05
N GLU A 48 -0.49 8.58 -11.19
CA GLU A 48 -0.92 9.78 -11.91
C GLU A 48 -0.58 9.71 -13.41
N ILE A 49 -1.30 10.51 -14.20
CA ILE A 49 -1.03 10.59 -15.64
C ILE A 49 0.39 11.15 -15.87
N GLY A 50 1.17 10.42 -16.65
CA GLY A 50 2.52 10.82 -17.01
C GLY A 50 3.63 10.32 -16.09
N GLU A 51 3.30 9.59 -15.01
CA GLU A 51 4.31 8.99 -14.14
C GLU A 51 4.44 7.48 -14.32
N SER A 52 5.61 6.95 -14.04
CA SER A 52 5.82 5.51 -13.96
C SER A 52 5.37 4.98 -12.58
N VAL A 53 5.10 3.67 -12.49
CA VAL A 53 4.79 3.04 -11.18
C VAL A 53 5.94 3.18 -10.17
N ARG A 54 7.19 3.32 -10.64
CA ARG A 54 8.35 3.59 -9.79
C ARG A 54 8.31 5.01 -9.23
N ASP A 55 7.99 5.99 -10.06
CA ASP A 55 7.87 7.38 -9.65
C ASP A 55 6.69 7.55 -8.71
N ALA A 56 5.54 6.94 -9.04
CA ALA A 56 4.35 6.95 -8.20
C ALA A 56 4.64 6.45 -6.78
N VAL A 57 5.29 5.29 -6.62
CA VAL A 57 5.54 4.74 -5.27
C VAL A 57 6.51 5.62 -4.48
N THR A 58 7.51 6.21 -5.11
CA THR A 58 8.46 7.09 -4.42
C THR A 58 7.83 8.43 -4.04
N ARG A 59 6.97 8.99 -4.88
CA ARG A 59 6.17 10.19 -4.59
C ARG A 59 5.23 9.93 -3.41
N GLU A 60 4.40 8.90 -3.48
CA GLU A 60 3.43 8.56 -2.44
C GLU A 60 4.11 8.33 -1.07
N VAL A 61 5.20 7.56 -1.02
CA VAL A 61 5.95 7.38 0.22
C VAL A 61 6.44 8.72 0.78
N ARG A 62 6.96 9.61 -0.07
CA ARG A 62 7.44 10.91 0.38
C ARG A 62 6.29 11.78 0.91
N GLU A 63 5.17 11.83 0.21
CA GLU A 63 4.00 12.63 0.58
C GLU A 63 3.35 12.14 1.88
N GLU A 64 3.15 10.82 2.00
CA GLU A 64 2.44 10.23 3.14
C GLU A 64 3.32 10.02 4.38
N THR A 65 4.65 9.90 4.22
CA THR A 65 5.53 9.51 5.33
C THR A 65 6.72 10.44 5.57
N GLY A 66 7.03 11.35 4.65
CA GLY A 66 8.22 12.20 4.69
C GLY A 66 9.54 11.47 4.35
N LEU A 67 9.50 10.16 4.10
CA LEU A 67 10.69 9.37 3.79
C LEU A 67 11.08 9.48 2.31
N ILE A 68 12.38 9.47 2.06
CA ILE A 68 12.96 9.32 0.73
C ILE A 68 13.39 7.86 0.59
N VAL A 69 12.85 7.16 -0.41
CA VAL A 69 13.10 5.73 -0.61
C VAL A 69 13.65 5.42 -1.99
N ALA A 70 14.33 4.27 -2.09
CA ALA A 70 14.69 3.65 -3.35
C ALA A 70 13.95 2.30 -3.48
N VAL A 71 13.40 2.04 -4.66
CA VAL A 71 12.79 0.75 -5.00
C VAL A 71 13.88 -0.32 -5.08
N ARG A 72 13.74 -1.39 -4.31
CA ARG A 72 14.66 -2.55 -4.29
C ARG A 72 14.21 -3.65 -5.22
N ARG A 73 12.94 -4.03 -5.15
CA ARG A 73 12.38 -5.10 -5.99
C ARG A 73 10.87 -4.96 -6.13
N LEU A 74 10.35 -5.57 -7.18
CA LEU A 74 8.92 -5.79 -7.33
C LEU A 74 8.50 -6.96 -6.41
N VAL A 75 7.52 -6.72 -5.54
CA VAL A 75 6.88 -7.78 -4.73
C VAL A 75 5.86 -8.52 -5.57
N GLY A 76 5.00 -7.80 -6.26
CA GLY A 76 4.01 -8.41 -7.14
C GLY A 76 3.02 -7.41 -7.74
N VAL A 77 2.17 -7.94 -8.61
CA VAL A 77 1.01 -7.27 -9.18
C VAL A 77 -0.25 -7.94 -8.64
N TYR A 78 -1.17 -7.14 -8.14
CA TYR A 78 -2.37 -7.57 -7.45
C TYR A 78 -3.60 -7.00 -8.15
N SER A 79 -4.42 -7.86 -8.72
CA SER A 79 -5.61 -7.47 -9.48
C SER A 79 -6.82 -8.36 -9.25
N MET A 80 -6.69 -9.40 -8.41
CA MET A 80 -7.78 -10.35 -8.15
C MET A 80 -9.01 -9.61 -7.58
N PRO A 81 -10.20 -9.68 -8.23
CA PRO A 81 -11.37 -8.91 -7.82
C PRO A 81 -11.75 -9.11 -6.36
N SER A 82 -11.67 -10.33 -5.83
CA SER A 82 -12.01 -10.62 -4.42
C SER A 82 -11.13 -9.87 -3.39
N LEU A 83 -10.01 -9.28 -3.82
CA LEU A 83 -9.07 -8.55 -2.98
C LEU A 83 -8.82 -7.11 -3.45
N GLN A 84 -9.26 -6.77 -4.66
CA GLN A 84 -8.92 -5.48 -5.29
C GLN A 84 -10.15 -4.66 -5.71
N LEU A 85 -11.37 -5.15 -5.47
CA LEU A 85 -12.57 -4.31 -5.52
C LEU A 85 -12.69 -3.56 -4.20
N VAL A 86 -12.33 -2.30 -4.22
CA VAL A 86 -12.23 -1.46 -3.02
C VAL A 86 -13.34 -0.44 -3.00
N CYS A 87 -14.18 -0.50 -1.95
CA CYS A 87 -15.22 0.49 -1.68
C CYS A 87 -14.67 1.54 -0.71
N TYR A 88 -14.69 2.79 -1.13
CA TYR A 88 -14.25 3.94 -0.36
C TYR A 88 -15.36 4.54 0.49
N PRO A 89 -15.03 5.40 1.48
CA PRO A 89 -16.04 6.04 2.34
C PRO A 89 -17.09 6.88 1.61
N ASP A 90 -16.76 7.38 0.41
CA ASP A 90 -17.68 8.10 -0.47
C ASP A 90 -18.68 7.20 -1.23
N GLY A 91 -18.57 5.87 -1.03
CA GLY A 91 -19.41 4.86 -1.67
C GLY A 91 -18.94 4.41 -3.05
N ASN A 92 -17.89 5.02 -3.59
CA ASN A 92 -17.31 4.63 -4.88
C ASN A 92 -16.55 3.31 -4.77
N VAL A 93 -16.75 2.43 -5.73
CA VAL A 93 -16.03 1.16 -5.86
C VAL A 93 -15.04 1.24 -7.02
N TRP A 94 -13.78 0.95 -6.76
CA TRP A 94 -12.74 0.88 -7.76
C TRP A 94 -12.14 -0.52 -7.83
N HIS A 95 -11.91 -1.02 -9.04
CA HIS A 95 -11.09 -2.22 -9.24
C HIS A 95 -9.63 -1.81 -9.35
N HIS A 96 -8.85 -2.06 -8.31
CA HIS A 96 -7.43 -1.71 -8.30
C HIS A 96 -6.60 -2.74 -9.07
N VAL A 97 -5.69 -2.25 -9.91
CA VAL A 97 -4.53 -3.00 -10.39
C VAL A 97 -3.32 -2.41 -9.67
N SER A 98 -2.86 -3.11 -8.63
CA SER A 98 -1.87 -2.58 -7.70
C SER A 98 -0.51 -3.23 -7.90
N VAL A 99 0.52 -2.39 -8.02
CA VAL A 99 1.92 -2.81 -8.10
C VAL A 99 2.57 -2.54 -6.74
N SER A 100 3.05 -3.60 -6.07
CA SER A 100 3.68 -3.48 -4.75
C SER A 100 5.19 -3.66 -4.85
N PHE A 101 5.92 -2.74 -4.22
CA PHE A 101 7.38 -2.73 -4.21
C PHE A 101 7.93 -2.86 -2.79
N GLU A 102 9.03 -3.58 -2.64
CA GLU A 102 9.89 -3.42 -1.46
C GLU A 102 10.81 -2.23 -1.67
N CYS A 103 10.79 -1.30 -0.72
CA CYS A 103 11.56 -0.06 -0.77
C CYS A 103 12.52 0.05 0.42
N ALA A 104 13.68 0.67 0.19
CA ALA A 104 14.66 0.96 1.23
C ALA A 104 14.72 2.47 1.49
N VAL A 105 14.70 2.85 2.77
CA VAL A 105 14.87 4.24 3.18
C VAL A 105 16.29 4.72 2.83
N ARG A 106 16.37 5.88 2.19
CA ARG A 106 17.61 6.58 1.81
C ARG A 106 17.78 7.90 2.53
N GLY A 107 16.71 8.46 3.07
CA GLY A 107 16.73 9.74 3.77
C GLY A 107 15.35 10.15 4.22
N GLY A 108 15.21 11.40 4.61
CA GLY A 108 13.96 11.93 5.17
C GLY A 108 13.76 11.54 6.63
N SER A 109 12.64 11.96 7.18
CA SER A 109 12.20 11.62 8.53
C SER A 109 10.70 11.39 8.54
N LEU A 110 10.21 10.49 9.39
CA LEU A 110 8.78 10.20 9.53
C LEU A 110 8.04 11.48 9.90
N THR A 111 7.13 11.87 9.00
CA THR A 111 6.29 13.06 9.15
C THR A 111 4.90 12.72 8.64
N THR A 112 3.88 12.95 9.45
CA THR A 112 2.47 12.78 9.05
C THR A 112 2.02 13.92 8.14
N CYS A 113 0.97 13.67 7.38
CA CYS A 113 0.28 14.65 6.52
C CYS A 113 -1.23 14.60 6.78
N ASP A 114 -2.02 15.38 6.04
CA ASP A 114 -3.47 15.42 6.22
C ASP A 114 -4.16 14.07 5.95
N GLU A 115 -3.54 13.21 5.15
CA GLU A 115 -4.03 11.86 4.83
C GLU A 115 -3.53 10.78 5.81
N THR A 116 -2.56 11.13 6.69
CA THR A 116 -1.87 10.19 7.58
C THR A 116 -1.97 10.64 9.03
N LEU A 117 -2.76 9.94 9.84
CA LEU A 117 -2.92 10.21 11.28
C LEU A 117 -1.71 9.77 12.10
N ALA A 118 -1.11 8.65 11.74
CA ALA A 118 0.04 8.08 12.44
C ALA A 118 0.92 7.23 11.50
N LEU A 119 2.18 7.14 11.85
CA LEU A 119 3.19 6.30 11.18
C LEU A 119 3.90 5.48 12.25
N GLU A 120 3.95 4.14 12.07
CA GLU A 120 4.57 3.27 13.04
C GLU A 120 5.18 2.04 12.37
N TYR A 121 6.30 1.55 12.94
CA TYR A 121 6.92 0.29 12.57
C TYR A 121 6.41 -0.85 13.45
N PHE A 122 5.77 -1.85 12.84
CA PHE A 122 5.17 -3.00 13.52
C PHE A 122 5.98 -4.28 13.32
N PRO A 123 6.22 -5.06 14.37
CA PRO A 123 6.64 -6.44 14.20
C PRO A 123 5.61 -7.23 13.39
N LEU A 124 6.04 -8.05 12.43
CA LEU A 124 5.14 -8.83 11.56
C LEU A 124 4.16 -9.72 12.33
N GLN A 125 4.53 -10.13 13.56
CA GLN A 125 3.69 -10.95 14.44
C GLN A 125 2.62 -10.14 15.20
N ARG A 126 2.69 -8.79 15.15
CA ARG A 126 1.81 -7.89 15.90
C ARG A 126 1.26 -6.78 15.01
N LEU A 127 0.82 -7.13 13.80
CA LEU A 127 0.19 -6.18 12.91
C LEU A 127 -1.17 -5.72 13.47
N PRO A 128 -1.54 -4.45 13.29
CA PRO A 128 -2.78 -3.90 13.85
C PRO A 128 -4.01 -4.66 13.31
N PRO A 129 -5.02 -4.90 14.16
CA PRO A 129 -6.24 -5.63 13.76
C PRO A 129 -7.01 -4.90 12.65
N THR A 130 -6.94 -3.57 12.64
CA THR A 130 -7.57 -2.72 11.62
C THR A 130 -6.74 -2.53 10.35
N LEU A 131 -5.72 -3.39 10.13
CA LEU A 131 -4.95 -3.40 8.89
C LEU A 131 -5.86 -3.79 7.70
N LEU A 132 -5.80 -3.02 6.62
CA LEU A 132 -6.53 -3.26 5.38
C LEU A 132 -6.30 -4.69 4.86
N ASN A 133 -7.38 -5.42 4.63
CA ASN A 133 -7.32 -6.85 4.27
C ASN A 133 -6.55 -7.10 2.97
N HIS A 134 -6.72 -6.26 1.95
CA HIS A 134 -6.01 -6.38 0.68
C HIS A 134 -4.51 -6.06 0.79
N HIS A 135 -4.05 -5.42 1.88
CA HIS A 135 -2.62 -5.22 2.14
C HIS A 135 -1.97 -6.44 2.80
N ARG A 136 -2.72 -7.28 3.52
CA ARG A 136 -2.18 -8.46 4.20
C ARG A 136 -1.49 -9.43 3.24
N VAL A 137 -2.07 -9.65 2.05
CA VAL A 137 -1.47 -10.54 1.05
C VAL A 137 -0.14 -10.01 0.53
N ARG A 138 -0.04 -8.70 0.29
CA ARG A 138 1.19 -8.04 -0.16
C ARG A 138 2.30 -8.14 0.87
N ILE A 139 1.97 -7.93 2.14
CA ILE A 139 2.90 -8.05 3.28
C ILE A 139 3.41 -9.49 3.42
N ARG A 140 2.52 -10.48 3.34
CA ARG A 140 2.88 -11.90 3.38
C ARG A 140 3.82 -12.26 2.22
N ASP A 141 3.51 -11.83 1.01
CA ASP A 141 4.32 -12.09 -0.18
C ASP A 141 5.70 -11.44 -0.08
N ALA A 142 5.78 -10.21 0.38
CA ALA A 142 7.05 -9.52 0.64
C ALA A 142 7.90 -10.24 1.70
N SER A 143 7.26 -10.70 2.78
CA SER A 143 7.92 -11.40 3.89
C SER A 143 8.42 -12.79 3.51
N SER A 144 7.88 -13.41 2.45
CA SER A 144 8.33 -14.72 1.95
C SER A 144 9.74 -14.69 1.36
N ARG A 145 10.26 -13.49 1.06
CA ARG A 145 11.58 -13.25 0.45
C ARG A 145 11.81 -14.00 -0.89
N LYS A 146 10.75 -14.44 -1.55
CA LYS A 146 10.87 -15.02 -2.89
C LYS A 146 11.37 -13.96 -3.86
N VAL A 147 12.30 -14.35 -4.73
CA VAL A 147 12.91 -13.43 -5.72
C VAL A 147 11.94 -13.14 -6.85
N ALA A 148 11.22 -14.17 -7.33
CA ALA A 148 10.20 -13.98 -8.37
C ALA A 148 8.99 -13.21 -7.82
N PRO A 149 8.51 -12.19 -8.54
CA PRO A 149 7.33 -11.44 -8.13
C PRO A 149 6.06 -12.29 -8.22
N PHE A 150 5.07 -11.92 -7.40
CA PHE A 150 3.78 -12.57 -7.39
C PHE A 150 2.83 -11.90 -8.41
N ILE A 151 1.95 -12.71 -8.99
CA ILE A 151 0.77 -12.24 -9.76
C ILE A 151 -0.46 -12.79 -9.04
N ARG A 152 -1.33 -11.89 -8.58
CA ARG A 152 -2.53 -12.27 -7.83
C ARG A 152 -3.74 -11.46 -8.25
#